data_c3ca7e63e9f17fa01d179b9daafbe306
#
_entry.id   c3ca7e63e9f17fa01d179b9daafbe306
#
_cell.length_a   1.000
_cell.length_b   1.000
_cell.length_c   1.000
_cell.angle_alpha   90.00
_cell.angle_beta   90.00
_cell.angle_gamma   90.00
#
_symmetry.space_group_name_H-M   'P 1'
#
loop_
_entity.id
_entity.type
_entity.pdbx_description
1 polymer ?
#
loop_
_entity_poly.entity_id
_entity_poly.type
_entity_poly.pdbx_seq_one_letter_code
_entity_poly.pdbx_strand_id
1 'polypeptide(L)'
;MTNSRVLETAAAGKISSAVTTQLLEKGVPTRALVHRNDARSNRLQALGAEVVVADMFDIQQVAAAVDGVDRVFFNPPYHPHVLDSAVAFAVAARRSGVEAVVALGQWLASPEYPSLMTRQAWLTDQLFELLPDTAHVAVDPGYFADNYLKLLPMASQLGVLPLPTGGGRNAPPSNEDIARVAVGALLDPHRHDGRAYRPTGPALLSGAEIADAMGEALGRRVRHIEIPNWMFMKAVRVNAKRLGFDVFVQSGLRHYLRESALGTWEVGGPTTHVRDVAGVEPEDFLTIARRYVGGPETRRTAGNFMRQLWNFTLTGIVPMHRLDKFDRLQQHPQPAQPRLAAQSAIWRHEHGSAGRYGVLRTHPASPSQHVA
;
A
#
# COMPACT_ATOMS: atom_id res chain seq x y z
N MET A 1 10.02 -12.13 -27.00
CA MET A 1 9.88 -11.94 -25.54
C MET A 1 11.26 -11.63 -25.03
N THR A 2 11.49 -10.47 -24.48
CA THR A 2 12.79 -10.10 -23.90
C THR A 2 13.04 -10.98 -22.69
N ASN A 3 14.22 -11.60 -22.63
CA ASN A 3 14.64 -12.49 -21.53
C ASN A 3 15.09 -11.66 -20.30
N SER A 4 14.45 -10.47 -20.11
CA SER A 4 14.80 -9.53 -19.06
C SER A 4 14.50 -10.12 -17.70
N ARG A 5 15.50 -10.18 -16.83
CA ARG A 5 15.37 -10.64 -15.44
C ARG A 5 14.86 -9.51 -14.55
N VAL A 6 13.85 -9.79 -13.77
CA VAL A 6 13.26 -8.82 -12.82
C VAL A 6 13.65 -9.18 -11.39
N LEU A 7 14.12 -8.18 -10.62
CA LEU A 7 14.32 -8.29 -9.18
C LEU A 7 13.10 -7.73 -8.44
N GLU A 8 12.56 -8.54 -7.52
CA GLU A 8 11.50 -8.15 -6.61
C GLU A 8 12.06 -7.93 -5.21
N THR A 9 11.94 -6.71 -4.67
CA THR A 9 12.36 -6.46 -3.29
C THR A 9 11.25 -6.77 -2.30
N ALA A 10 11.61 -7.16 -1.07
CA ALA A 10 10.68 -7.61 -0.03
C ALA A 10 9.66 -8.67 -0.56
N ALA A 11 10.13 -9.58 -1.40
CA ALA A 11 9.31 -10.51 -2.19
C ALA A 11 8.34 -11.38 -1.37
N ALA A 12 8.62 -11.62 -0.08
CA ALA A 12 7.72 -12.31 0.84
C ALA A 12 6.52 -11.45 1.31
N GLY A 13 6.46 -10.16 0.94
CA GLY A 13 5.35 -9.25 1.20
C GLY A 13 4.15 -9.53 0.28
N LYS A 14 2.94 -9.07 0.66
CA LYS A 14 1.71 -9.38 -0.07
C LYS A 14 1.73 -8.87 -1.52
N ILE A 15 2.13 -7.62 -1.74
CA ILE A 15 2.18 -7.01 -3.09
C ILE A 15 3.32 -7.64 -3.89
N SER A 16 4.56 -7.64 -3.38
CA SER A 16 5.71 -8.21 -4.11
C SER A 16 5.53 -9.69 -4.41
N SER A 17 4.91 -10.47 -3.51
CA SER A 17 4.57 -11.88 -3.77
C SER A 17 3.56 -12.02 -4.92
N ALA A 18 2.59 -11.10 -5.04
CA ALA A 18 1.66 -11.09 -6.16
C ALA A 18 2.37 -10.68 -7.47
N VAL A 19 3.29 -9.69 -7.43
CA VAL A 19 4.12 -9.29 -8.58
C VAL A 19 4.98 -10.47 -9.03
N THR A 20 5.72 -11.10 -8.11
CA THR A 20 6.55 -12.29 -8.40
C THR A 20 5.73 -13.40 -9.07
N THR A 21 4.55 -13.72 -8.50
CA THR A 21 3.68 -14.76 -9.06
C THR A 21 3.22 -14.42 -10.48
N GLN A 22 2.74 -13.20 -10.71
CA GLN A 22 2.25 -12.76 -12.02
C GLN A 22 3.36 -12.70 -13.07
N LEU A 23 4.60 -12.32 -12.71
CA LEU A 23 5.76 -12.35 -13.62
C LEU A 23 6.11 -13.78 -14.03
N LEU A 24 6.18 -14.70 -13.06
CA LEU A 24 6.46 -16.12 -13.33
C LEU A 24 5.38 -16.77 -14.19
N GLU A 25 4.10 -16.46 -13.98
CA GLU A 25 2.99 -16.91 -14.83
C GLU A 25 3.13 -16.43 -16.28
N LYS A 26 3.80 -15.31 -16.49
CA LYS A 26 4.11 -14.77 -17.83
C LYS A 26 5.46 -15.28 -18.40
N GLY A 27 6.14 -16.17 -17.69
CA GLY A 27 7.42 -16.72 -18.09
C GLY A 27 8.61 -15.75 -17.96
N VAL A 28 8.49 -14.71 -17.13
CA VAL A 28 9.56 -13.75 -16.89
C VAL A 28 10.49 -14.26 -15.79
N PRO A 29 11.82 -14.38 -16.05
CA PRO A 29 12.78 -14.76 -15.02
C PRO A 29 12.76 -13.77 -13.86
N THR A 30 12.46 -14.25 -12.66
CA THR A 30 12.24 -13.39 -11.50
C THR A 30 13.14 -13.80 -10.34
N ARG A 31 13.91 -12.82 -9.83
CA ARG A 31 14.71 -12.93 -8.61
C ARG A 31 13.93 -12.32 -7.45
N ALA A 32 13.66 -13.11 -6.42
CA ALA A 32 12.90 -12.73 -5.23
C ALA A 32 13.85 -12.43 -4.06
N LEU A 33 14.10 -11.16 -3.76
CA LEU A 33 14.88 -10.75 -2.60
C LEU A 33 14.03 -10.80 -1.35
N VAL A 34 14.45 -11.60 -0.38
CA VAL A 34 13.81 -11.78 0.92
C VAL A 34 14.80 -11.51 2.06
N HIS A 35 14.30 -11.03 3.20
CA HIS A 35 15.14 -10.81 4.36
C HIS A 35 15.58 -12.12 5.04
N ARG A 36 14.79 -13.18 4.91
CA ARG A 36 15.08 -14.51 5.49
C ARG A 36 14.31 -15.59 4.75
N ASN A 37 14.84 -16.82 4.82
CA ASN A 37 14.10 -17.99 4.36
C ASN A 37 13.00 -18.37 5.36
N ASP A 38 11.77 -18.46 4.86
CA ASP A 38 10.61 -18.96 5.59
C ASP A 38 9.62 -19.64 4.62
N ALA A 39 8.46 -20.08 5.12
CA ALA A 39 7.46 -20.77 4.30
C ALA A 39 6.98 -19.90 3.10
N ARG A 40 7.06 -18.56 3.18
CA ARG A 40 6.66 -17.66 2.10
C ARG A 40 7.69 -17.66 0.98
N SER A 41 8.97 -17.54 1.31
CA SER A 41 10.06 -17.61 0.32
C SER A 41 10.14 -18.99 -0.32
N ASN A 42 9.96 -20.08 0.45
CA ASN A 42 9.91 -21.44 -0.10
C ASN A 42 8.78 -21.61 -1.12
N ARG A 43 7.62 -20.95 -0.89
CA ARG A 43 6.52 -20.95 -1.86
C ARG A 43 6.91 -20.25 -3.16
N LEU A 44 7.60 -19.09 -3.10
CA LEU A 44 8.07 -18.38 -4.29
C LEU A 44 9.10 -19.23 -5.06
N GLN A 45 10.01 -19.89 -4.35
CA GLN A 45 10.97 -20.81 -4.96
C GLN A 45 10.28 -21.98 -5.65
N ALA A 46 9.24 -22.56 -5.03
CA ALA A 46 8.45 -23.63 -5.64
C ALA A 46 7.68 -23.18 -6.90
N LEU A 47 7.37 -21.88 -7.03
CA LEU A 47 6.78 -21.28 -8.23
C LEU A 47 7.83 -20.99 -9.33
N GLY A 48 9.13 -21.15 -9.05
CA GLY A 48 10.21 -20.95 -10.02
C GLY A 48 11.01 -19.66 -9.82
N ALA A 49 10.80 -18.89 -8.75
CA ALA A 49 11.61 -17.72 -8.46
C ALA A 49 13.02 -18.09 -7.99
N GLU A 50 14.02 -17.32 -8.43
CA GLU A 50 15.37 -17.33 -7.85
C GLU A 50 15.31 -16.59 -6.49
N VAL A 51 15.27 -17.32 -5.38
CA VAL A 51 15.21 -16.71 -4.04
C VAL A 51 16.61 -16.31 -3.58
N VAL A 52 16.78 -15.02 -3.26
CA VAL A 52 18.02 -14.45 -2.70
C VAL A 52 17.71 -13.87 -1.32
N VAL A 53 18.50 -14.28 -0.31
CA VAL A 53 18.43 -13.71 1.03
C VAL A 53 19.41 -12.55 1.12
N ALA A 54 18.90 -11.34 1.40
CA ALA A 54 19.73 -10.16 1.55
C ALA A 54 19.08 -9.15 2.51
N ASP A 55 19.93 -8.44 3.25
CA ASP A 55 19.52 -7.26 3.99
C ASP A 55 19.52 -6.05 3.04
N MET A 56 18.36 -5.41 2.89
CA MET A 56 18.19 -4.23 2.03
C MET A 56 18.98 -2.99 2.53
N PHE A 57 19.48 -3.03 3.75
CA PHE A 57 20.30 -1.96 4.34
C PHE A 57 21.81 -2.24 4.20
N ASP A 58 22.21 -3.41 3.71
CA ASP A 58 23.59 -3.76 3.40
C ASP A 58 23.87 -3.53 1.91
N ILE A 59 24.70 -2.53 1.62
CA ILE A 59 25.00 -2.12 0.23
C ILE A 59 25.68 -3.23 -0.58
N GLN A 60 26.48 -4.11 0.05
CA GLN A 60 27.18 -5.18 -0.66
C GLN A 60 26.18 -6.30 -1.03
N GLN A 61 25.26 -6.64 -0.13
CA GLN A 61 24.22 -7.63 -0.37
C GLN A 61 23.21 -7.09 -1.42
N VAL A 62 22.86 -5.80 -1.37
CA VAL A 62 22.01 -5.17 -2.39
C VAL A 62 22.70 -5.20 -3.77
N ALA A 63 23.98 -4.84 -3.84
CA ALA A 63 24.73 -4.87 -5.09
C ALA A 63 24.79 -6.29 -5.69
N ALA A 64 25.05 -7.30 -4.86
CA ALA A 64 25.05 -8.71 -5.30
C ALA A 64 23.65 -9.16 -5.75
N ALA A 65 22.57 -8.68 -5.12
CA ALA A 65 21.21 -9.03 -5.50
C ALA A 65 20.78 -8.38 -6.84
N VAL A 66 21.31 -7.19 -7.15
CA VAL A 66 21.01 -6.43 -8.39
C VAL A 66 21.87 -6.92 -9.56
N ASP A 67 22.99 -7.57 -9.31
CA ASP A 67 23.90 -8.04 -10.38
C ASP A 67 23.20 -8.99 -11.37
N GLY A 68 23.30 -8.70 -12.66
CA GLY A 68 22.65 -9.46 -13.74
C GLY A 68 21.12 -9.34 -13.77
N VAL A 69 20.59 -8.24 -13.26
CA VAL A 69 19.16 -7.89 -13.28
C VAL A 69 18.93 -6.73 -14.25
N ASP A 70 17.90 -6.83 -15.08
CA ASP A 70 17.55 -5.78 -16.04
C ASP A 70 16.54 -4.77 -15.45
N ARG A 71 15.57 -5.24 -14.65
CA ARG A 71 14.48 -4.43 -14.12
C ARG A 71 14.25 -4.71 -12.64
N VAL A 72 13.78 -3.72 -11.91
CA VAL A 72 13.55 -3.83 -10.46
C VAL A 72 12.13 -3.38 -10.10
N PHE A 73 11.41 -4.18 -9.31
CA PHE A 73 10.28 -3.70 -8.53
C PHE A 73 10.77 -3.35 -7.13
N PHE A 74 10.77 -2.07 -6.81
CA PHE A 74 11.24 -1.57 -5.53
C PHE A 74 10.07 -1.36 -4.56
N ASN A 75 9.96 -2.23 -3.58
CA ASN A 75 8.95 -2.17 -2.51
C ASN A 75 9.65 -2.35 -1.15
N PRO A 76 10.23 -1.30 -0.58
CA PRO A 76 10.96 -1.42 0.69
C PRO A 76 10.00 -1.56 1.87
N PRO A 77 10.45 -2.17 3.00
CA PRO A 77 9.68 -2.16 4.24
C PRO A 77 9.57 -0.72 4.79
N TYR A 78 8.50 -0.44 5.52
CA TYR A 78 8.42 0.81 6.29
C TYR A 78 9.47 0.80 7.41
N HIS A 79 10.47 1.67 7.28
CA HIS A 79 11.58 1.75 8.23
C HIS A 79 12.10 3.20 8.31
N PRO A 80 12.53 3.70 9.50
CA PRO A 80 13.09 5.06 9.63
C PRO A 80 14.27 5.35 8.71
N HIS A 81 15.05 4.32 8.34
CA HIS A 81 16.23 4.40 7.46
C HIS A 81 15.96 3.87 6.04
N VAL A 82 14.71 3.88 5.58
CA VAL A 82 14.39 3.35 4.24
C VAL A 82 15.12 4.08 3.10
N LEU A 83 15.47 5.35 3.28
CA LEU A 83 16.26 6.09 2.29
C LEU A 83 17.67 5.54 2.11
N ASP A 84 18.30 5.00 3.16
CA ASP A 84 19.61 4.35 3.04
C ASP A 84 19.51 3.15 2.09
N SER A 85 18.44 2.36 2.21
CA SER A 85 18.14 1.26 1.29
C SER A 85 17.87 1.78 -0.14
N ALA A 86 17.09 2.83 -0.30
CA ALA A 86 16.79 3.41 -1.62
C ALA A 86 18.07 3.92 -2.31
N VAL A 87 18.97 4.58 -1.55
CA VAL A 87 20.26 5.04 -2.08
C VAL A 87 21.15 3.84 -2.46
N ALA A 88 21.21 2.81 -1.63
CA ALA A 88 21.98 1.59 -1.94
C ALA A 88 21.49 0.96 -3.25
N PHE A 89 20.16 0.87 -3.44
CA PHE A 89 19.55 0.39 -4.69
C PHE A 89 19.86 1.29 -5.88
N ALA A 90 19.72 2.61 -5.74
CA ALA A 90 20.03 3.56 -6.80
C ALA A 90 21.49 3.42 -7.28
N VAL A 91 22.43 3.30 -6.34
CA VAL A 91 23.86 3.10 -6.66
C VAL A 91 24.09 1.75 -7.35
N ALA A 92 23.47 0.66 -6.84
CA ALA A 92 23.59 -0.66 -7.44
C ALA A 92 22.96 -0.71 -8.83
N ALA A 93 21.75 -0.18 -9.01
CA ALA A 93 21.04 -0.11 -10.29
C ALA A 93 21.86 0.61 -11.36
N ARG A 94 22.41 1.79 -11.00
CA ARG A 94 23.28 2.56 -11.93
C ARG A 94 24.55 1.78 -12.31
N ARG A 95 25.17 1.08 -11.36
CA ARG A 95 26.42 0.32 -11.63
C ARG A 95 26.19 -0.93 -12.46
N SER A 96 25.06 -1.59 -12.29
CA SER A 96 24.70 -2.80 -13.00
C SER A 96 23.96 -2.52 -14.33
N GLY A 97 23.68 -1.26 -14.67
CA GLY A 97 22.98 -0.91 -15.90
C GLY A 97 21.52 -1.34 -15.92
N VAL A 98 20.83 -1.24 -14.76
CA VAL A 98 19.39 -1.54 -14.68
C VAL A 98 18.62 -0.59 -15.59
N GLU A 99 17.81 -1.14 -16.49
CA GLU A 99 17.08 -0.36 -17.50
C GLU A 99 15.80 0.28 -16.93
N ALA A 100 15.23 -0.31 -15.86
CA ALA A 100 14.00 0.24 -15.28
C ALA A 100 13.83 -0.06 -13.80
N VAL A 101 13.27 0.91 -13.07
CA VAL A 101 12.79 0.78 -11.70
C VAL A 101 11.32 1.13 -11.63
N VAL A 102 10.49 0.17 -11.24
CA VAL A 102 9.09 0.41 -10.86
C VAL A 102 9.02 0.47 -9.35
N ALA A 103 8.69 1.62 -8.77
CA ALA A 103 8.69 1.82 -7.33
C ALA A 103 7.26 1.81 -6.76
N LEU A 104 7.05 1.07 -5.67
CA LEU A 104 5.82 1.18 -4.89
C LEU A 104 5.94 2.37 -3.95
N GLY A 105 5.15 3.39 -4.19
CA GLY A 105 5.09 4.60 -3.40
C GLY A 105 3.78 4.74 -2.62
N GLN A 106 3.34 5.97 -2.41
CA GLN A 106 2.16 6.28 -1.61
C GLN A 106 1.39 7.46 -2.22
N TRP A 107 0.08 7.33 -2.39
CA TRP A 107 -0.78 8.41 -2.89
C TRP A 107 -0.65 9.74 -2.14
N LEU A 108 -0.36 9.69 -0.85
CA LEU A 108 -0.21 10.87 0.00
C LEU A 108 1.20 11.48 -0.03
N ALA A 109 2.13 10.89 -0.78
CA ALA A 109 3.53 11.30 -0.78
C ALA A 109 3.66 12.76 -1.20
N SER A 110 4.34 13.56 -0.35
CA SER A 110 4.71 14.95 -0.64
C SER A 110 5.84 15.39 0.31
N PRO A 111 6.62 16.40 -0.06
CA PRO A 111 7.74 16.87 0.76
C PRO A 111 7.29 17.53 2.07
N GLU A 112 6.06 18.05 2.13
CA GLU A 112 5.49 18.74 3.29
C GLU A 112 4.73 17.80 4.24
N TYR A 113 4.57 16.52 3.89
CA TYR A 113 3.73 15.61 4.66
C TYR A 113 4.26 15.42 6.09
N PRO A 114 3.39 15.42 7.14
CA PRO A 114 3.84 15.32 8.53
C PRO A 114 4.47 13.97 8.89
N SER A 115 4.15 12.89 8.19
CA SER A 115 4.76 11.57 8.41
C SER A 115 6.12 11.44 7.72
N LEU A 116 7.15 11.05 8.48
CA LEU A 116 8.47 10.73 7.90
C LEU A 116 8.35 9.59 6.87
N MET A 117 7.61 8.53 7.19
CA MET A 117 7.37 7.39 6.30
C MET A 117 6.85 7.81 4.91
N THR A 118 5.93 8.77 4.88
CA THR A 118 5.31 9.25 3.65
C THR A 118 6.21 10.21 2.88
N ARG A 119 6.99 11.05 3.58
CA ARG A 119 8.01 11.88 2.92
C ARG A 119 9.15 11.07 2.34
N GLN A 120 9.53 9.98 3.00
CA GLN A 120 10.55 9.07 2.49
C GLN A 120 10.09 8.37 1.20
N ALA A 121 8.81 8.06 1.06
CA ALA A 121 8.26 7.55 -0.19
C ALA A 121 8.41 8.59 -1.32
N TRP A 122 8.07 9.86 -1.06
CA TRP A 122 8.29 10.94 -2.03
C TRP A 122 9.77 11.11 -2.39
N LEU A 123 10.67 11.12 -1.41
CA LEU A 123 12.12 11.24 -1.66
C LEU A 123 12.69 10.04 -2.42
N THR A 124 12.21 8.85 -2.17
CA THR A 124 12.60 7.63 -2.92
C THR A 124 12.22 7.74 -4.39
N ASP A 125 11.02 8.23 -4.64
CA ASP A 125 10.52 8.46 -5.98
C ASP A 125 11.38 9.50 -6.73
N GLN A 126 11.63 10.65 -6.10
CA GLN A 126 12.52 11.67 -6.65
C GLN A 126 13.95 11.18 -6.88
N LEU A 127 14.47 10.31 -6.00
CA LEU A 127 15.81 9.72 -6.16
C LEU A 127 15.89 8.84 -7.42
N PHE A 128 14.88 8.02 -7.68
CA PHE A 128 14.90 7.15 -8.87
C PHE A 128 14.69 7.93 -10.17
N GLU A 129 13.96 9.05 -10.15
CA GLU A 129 13.88 9.97 -11.30
C GLU A 129 15.23 10.56 -11.71
N LEU A 130 16.18 10.67 -10.79
CA LEU A 130 17.53 11.20 -11.07
C LEU A 130 18.47 10.16 -11.69
N LEU A 131 18.06 8.89 -11.82
CA LEU A 131 18.91 7.87 -12.42
C LEU A 131 18.98 8.07 -13.93
N PRO A 132 20.18 8.31 -14.50
CA PRO A 132 20.33 8.42 -15.95
C PRO A 132 20.12 7.05 -16.60
N ASP A 133 19.57 7.04 -17.80
CA ASP A 133 19.38 5.86 -18.64
C ASP A 133 18.56 4.72 -17.98
N THR A 134 17.80 5.06 -16.94
CA THR A 134 16.94 4.13 -16.21
C THR A 134 15.51 4.64 -16.24
N ALA A 135 14.60 3.92 -16.88
CA ALA A 135 13.18 4.28 -16.83
C ALA A 135 12.64 4.19 -15.41
N HIS A 136 11.87 5.19 -14.99
CA HIS A 136 11.27 5.22 -13.66
C HIS A 136 9.74 5.28 -13.74
N VAL A 137 9.08 4.39 -13.01
CA VAL A 137 7.62 4.34 -12.90
C VAL A 137 7.20 4.27 -11.44
N ALA A 138 6.36 5.20 -11.02
CA ALA A 138 5.76 5.18 -9.69
C ALA A 138 4.40 4.43 -9.70
N VAL A 139 4.18 3.59 -8.71
CA VAL A 139 2.89 2.96 -8.43
C VAL A 139 2.45 3.38 -7.03
N ASP A 140 1.49 4.31 -6.97
CA ASP A 140 1.09 5.02 -5.74
C ASP A 140 -0.36 4.71 -5.35
N PRO A 141 -0.64 3.51 -4.83
CA PRO A 141 -1.98 3.15 -4.41
C PRO A 141 -2.42 4.00 -3.21
N GLY A 142 -3.73 4.22 -3.11
CA GLY A 142 -4.37 4.83 -1.96
C GLY A 142 -4.45 3.86 -0.77
N TYR A 143 -5.55 3.92 -0.02
CA TYR A 143 -5.76 3.02 1.12
C TYR A 143 -6.34 1.68 0.63
N PHE A 144 -5.58 0.58 0.77
CA PHE A 144 -5.84 -0.72 0.18
C PHE A 144 -7.03 -1.45 0.80
N ALA A 145 -7.66 -2.35 0.04
CA ALA A 145 -8.69 -3.27 0.53
C ALA A 145 -8.19 -4.12 1.71
N ASP A 146 -6.96 -4.61 1.65
CA ASP A 146 -6.31 -5.37 2.73
C ASP A 146 -6.33 -4.65 4.09
N ASN A 147 -6.26 -3.32 4.11
CA ASN A 147 -6.29 -2.56 5.36
C ASN A 147 -7.65 -2.62 6.05
N TYR A 148 -8.74 -2.58 5.30
CA TYR A 148 -10.09 -2.80 5.82
C TYR A 148 -10.28 -4.25 6.25
N LEU A 149 -9.76 -5.21 5.46
CA LEU A 149 -9.91 -6.64 5.68
C LEU A 149 -9.14 -7.16 6.90
N LYS A 150 -8.19 -6.40 7.44
CA LYS A 150 -7.60 -6.64 8.78
C LYS A 150 -8.64 -6.62 9.91
N LEU A 151 -9.78 -5.96 9.69
CA LEU A 151 -10.92 -5.93 10.62
C LEU A 151 -11.95 -7.04 10.36
N LEU A 152 -11.79 -7.84 9.30
CA LEU A 152 -12.70 -8.92 8.96
C LEU A 152 -12.94 -9.93 10.11
N PRO A 153 -11.95 -10.29 10.94
CA PRO A 153 -12.18 -11.11 12.13
C PRO A 153 -13.18 -10.47 13.11
N MET A 154 -13.09 -9.17 13.34
CA MET A 154 -14.04 -8.44 14.19
C MET A 154 -15.43 -8.40 13.55
N ALA A 155 -15.52 -8.07 12.27
CA ALA A 155 -16.77 -8.11 11.51
C ALA A 155 -17.44 -9.48 11.56
N SER A 156 -16.64 -10.55 11.40
CA SER A 156 -17.12 -11.94 11.48
C SER A 156 -17.66 -12.30 12.86
N GLN A 157 -17.01 -11.93 13.95
CA GLN A 157 -17.39 -12.31 15.29
C GLN A 157 -18.46 -11.40 15.90
N LEU A 158 -18.28 -10.07 15.76
CA LEU A 158 -19.10 -9.06 16.46
C LEU A 158 -20.16 -8.40 15.56
N GLY A 159 -20.09 -8.58 14.23
CA GLY A 159 -21.02 -7.96 13.28
C GLY A 159 -20.86 -6.44 13.16
N VAL A 160 -19.67 -5.90 13.49
CA VAL A 160 -19.38 -4.48 13.44
C VAL A 160 -18.07 -4.19 12.73
N LEU A 161 -18.02 -3.06 12.04
CA LEU A 161 -16.83 -2.51 11.38
C LEU A 161 -16.59 -1.09 11.92
N PRO A 162 -15.79 -0.93 12.97
CA PRO A 162 -15.46 0.39 13.51
C PRO A 162 -14.36 1.05 12.66
N LEU A 163 -14.69 2.12 11.96
CA LEU A 163 -13.77 2.90 11.13
C LEU A 163 -13.91 4.39 11.39
N PRO A 164 -12.82 5.15 11.39
CA PRO A 164 -12.84 6.60 11.50
C PRO A 164 -12.83 7.23 10.08
N THR A 165 -13.92 7.09 9.34
CA THR A 165 -13.99 7.58 7.95
C THR A 165 -14.24 9.08 7.88
N GLY A 166 -14.91 9.66 8.89
CA GLY A 166 -15.33 11.05 8.88
C GLY A 166 -16.26 11.40 7.70
N GLY A 167 -16.94 10.40 7.14
CA GLY A 167 -17.79 10.53 5.95
C GLY A 167 -17.04 10.41 4.61
N GLY A 168 -15.71 10.33 4.62
CA GLY A 168 -14.90 10.14 3.40
C GLY A 168 -15.10 8.77 2.76
N ARG A 169 -14.89 8.71 1.46
CA ARG A 169 -15.01 7.52 0.62
C ARG A 169 -13.64 7.10 0.09
N ASN A 170 -13.51 5.87 -0.35
CA ASN A 170 -12.30 5.34 -0.97
C ASN A 170 -12.66 4.33 -2.06
N ALA A 171 -11.80 4.19 -3.06
CA ALA A 171 -11.86 3.12 -4.05
C ALA A 171 -10.69 2.14 -3.79
N PRO A 172 -10.81 1.22 -2.81
CA PRO A 172 -9.70 0.44 -2.31
C PRO A 172 -9.26 -0.63 -3.32
N PRO A 173 -8.01 -0.58 -3.83
CA PRO A 173 -7.48 -1.60 -4.73
C PRO A 173 -7.16 -2.90 -3.99
N SER A 174 -7.16 -4.01 -4.73
CA SER A 174 -6.56 -5.28 -4.28
C SER A 174 -5.03 -5.24 -4.36
N ASN A 175 -4.35 -6.11 -3.61
CA ASN A 175 -2.90 -6.30 -3.78
C ASN A 175 -2.58 -6.83 -5.18
N GLU A 176 -3.47 -7.63 -5.74
CA GLU A 176 -3.40 -8.21 -7.08
C GLU A 176 -3.48 -7.13 -8.17
N ASP A 177 -4.36 -6.13 -8.04
CA ASP A 177 -4.46 -5.03 -8.99
C ASP A 177 -3.26 -4.09 -8.92
N ILE A 178 -2.75 -3.82 -7.72
CA ILE A 178 -1.50 -3.07 -7.55
C ILE A 178 -0.36 -3.81 -8.26
N ALA A 179 -0.28 -5.14 -8.07
CA ALA A 179 0.71 -5.98 -8.75
C ALA A 179 0.53 -5.99 -10.26
N ARG A 180 -0.71 -6.05 -10.78
CA ARG A 180 -1.00 -6.00 -12.22
C ARG A 180 -0.46 -4.74 -12.88
N VAL A 181 -0.64 -3.58 -12.23
CA VAL A 181 -0.10 -2.30 -12.71
C VAL A 181 1.43 -2.32 -12.69
N ALA A 182 2.04 -2.79 -11.60
CA ALA A 182 3.49 -2.89 -11.50
C ALA A 182 4.07 -3.84 -12.57
N VAL A 183 3.46 -5.01 -12.77
CA VAL A 183 3.85 -5.99 -13.81
C VAL A 183 3.71 -5.41 -15.21
N GLY A 184 2.60 -4.73 -15.50
CA GLY A 184 2.40 -4.07 -16.79
C GLY A 184 3.50 -3.06 -17.09
N ALA A 185 3.87 -2.23 -16.10
CA ALA A 185 4.96 -1.27 -16.23
C ALA A 185 6.34 -1.96 -16.38
N LEU A 186 6.58 -3.06 -15.66
CA LEU A 186 7.82 -3.84 -15.77
C LEU A 186 7.97 -4.52 -17.14
N LEU A 187 6.88 -4.89 -17.79
CA LEU A 187 6.92 -5.57 -19.08
C LEU A 187 7.25 -4.63 -20.25
N ASP A 188 6.87 -3.36 -20.15
CA ASP A 188 7.13 -2.33 -21.18
C ASP A 188 7.53 -0.99 -20.50
N PRO A 189 8.69 -0.95 -19.80
CA PRO A 189 9.03 0.19 -18.95
C PRO A 189 9.21 1.49 -19.74
N HIS A 190 9.72 1.45 -20.96
CA HIS A 190 9.93 2.65 -21.76
C HIS A 190 8.62 3.35 -22.17
N ARG A 191 7.55 2.58 -22.37
CA ARG A 191 6.21 3.14 -22.59
C ARG A 191 5.67 3.89 -21.37
N HIS A 192 6.09 3.49 -20.19
CA HIS A 192 5.60 3.99 -18.92
C HIS A 192 6.60 4.93 -18.20
N ASP A 193 7.75 5.21 -18.82
CA ASP A 193 8.78 6.05 -18.23
C ASP A 193 8.28 7.43 -17.83
N GLY A 194 8.69 7.88 -16.64
CA GLY A 194 8.29 9.15 -16.05
C GLY A 194 6.81 9.22 -15.60
N ARG A 195 6.07 8.10 -15.67
CA ARG A 195 4.66 8.06 -15.29
C ARG A 195 4.46 7.60 -13.85
N ALA A 196 3.38 8.10 -13.26
CA ALA A 196 2.87 7.62 -11.98
C ALA A 196 1.47 7.05 -12.15
N TYR A 197 1.21 5.93 -11.51
CA TYR A 197 -0.07 5.23 -11.57
C TYR A 197 -0.68 5.10 -10.19
N ARG A 198 -1.97 5.38 -10.08
CA ARG A 198 -2.77 5.12 -8.90
C ARG A 198 -3.74 3.98 -9.18
N PRO A 199 -3.40 2.71 -8.89
CA PRO A 199 -4.38 1.64 -8.95
C PRO A 199 -5.49 1.88 -7.91
N THR A 200 -6.74 1.72 -8.35
CA THR A 200 -7.93 1.82 -7.49
C THR A 200 -8.90 0.69 -7.79
N GLY A 201 -9.80 0.40 -6.87
CA GLY A 201 -11.01 -0.37 -7.16
C GLY A 201 -11.95 0.38 -8.12
N PRO A 202 -13.02 -0.28 -8.61
CA PRO A 202 -13.90 0.28 -9.63
C PRO A 202 -14.87 1.36 -9.11
N ALA A 203 -15.05 1.47 -7.80
CA ALA A 203 -16.02 2.39 -7.20
C ALA A 203 -15.53 3.02 -5.90
N LEU A 204 -15.93 4.28 -5.67
CA LEU A 204 -15.77 4.94 -4.37
C LEU A 204 -16.80 4.36 -3.39
N LEU A 205 -16.32 3.82 -2.28
CA LEU A 205 -17.12 3.19 -1.23
C LEU A 205 -17.01 3.98 0.07
N SER A 206 -18.15 4.19 0.72
CA SER A 206 -18.24 4.68 2.09
C SER A 206 -17.93 3.55 3.09
N GLY A 207 -17.73 3.90 4.37
CA GLY A 207 -17.56 2.89 5.43
C GLY A 207 -18.76 1.93 5.55
N ALA A 208 -19.97 2.41 5.26
CA ALA A 208 -21.18 1.60 5.26
C ALA A 208 -21.19 0.58 4.10
N GLU A 209 -20.89 1.01 2.88
CA GLU A 209 -20.80 0.13 1.71
C GLU A 209 -19.68 -0.91 1.85
N ILE A 210 -18.55 -0.57 2.46
CA ILE A 210 -17.49 -1.52 2.83
C ILE A 210 -17.99 -2.55 3.84
N ALA A 211 -18.77 -2.11 4.86
CA ALA A 211 -19.35 -3.01 5.85
C ALA A 211 -20.39 -3.95 5.22
N ASP A 212 -21.22 -3.45 4.31
CA ASP A 212 -22.21 -4.24 3.59
C ASP A 212 -21.55 -5.32 2.72
N ALA A 213 -20.50 -4.96 1.96
CA ALA A 213 -19.73 -5.92 1.17
C ALA A 213 -19.03 -6.99 2.04
N MET A 214 -18.46 -6.60 3.20
CA MET A 214 -17.93 -7.57 4.16
C MET A 214 -19.04 -8.47 4.71
N GLY A 215 -20.20 -7.91 4.97
CA GLY A 215 -21.38 -8.65 5.46
C GLY A 215 -21.83 -9.68 4.46
N GLU A 216 -21.93 -9.32 3.17
CA GLU A 216 -22.28 -10.23 2.08
C GLU A 216 -21.24 -11.36 1.96
N ALA A 217 -19.93 -11.02 1.94
CA ALA A 217 -18.88 -12.02 1.90
C ALA A 217 -18.92 -13.01 3.07
N LEU A 218 -19.30 -12.54 4.28
CA LEU A 218 -19.42 -13.35 5.49
C LEU A 218 -20.75 -14.07 5.65
N GLY A 219 -21.73 -13.80 4.79
CA GLY A 219 -23.10 -14.32 4.93
C GLY A 219 -23.81 -13.84 6.20
N ARG A 220 -23.52 -12.60 6.66
CA ARG A 220 -24.13 -12.02 7.86
C ARG A 220 -24.15 -10.49 7.80
N ARG A 221 -25.06 -9.88 8.55
CA ARG A 221 -25.09 -8.42 8.68
C ARG A 221 -23.84 -7.91 9.43
N VAL A 222 -23.14 -6.94 8.82
CA VAL A 222 -22.06 -6.15 9.43
C VAL A 222 -22.48 -4.69 9.40
N ARG A 223 -22.31 -3.98 10.49
CA ARG A 223 -22.63 -2.55 10.60
C ARG A 223 -21.36 -1.72 10.69
N HIS A 224 -21.25 -0.72 9.85
CA HIS A 224 -20.27 0.34 10.06
C HIS A 224 -20.60 1.14 11.33
N ILE A 225 -19.59 1.38 12.15
CA ILE A 225 -19.66 2.25 13.32
C ILE A 225 -18.59 3.32 13.15
N GLU A 226 -19.00 4.57 12.97
CA GLU A 226 -18.06 5.69 12.97
C GLU A 226 -17.45 5.85 14.37
N ILE A 227 -16.14 5.86 14.45
CA ILE A 227 -15.39 6.03 15.69
C ILE A 227 -14.34 7.13 15.55
N PRO A 228 -13.99 7.85 16.62
CA PRO A 228 -12.94 8.85 16.54
C PRO A 228 -11.55 8.21 16.30
N ASN A 229 -10.66 8.95 15.59
CA ASN A 229 -9.30 8.50 15.25
C ASN A 229 -8.52 7.98 16.47
N TRP A 230 -8.65 8.61 17.64
CA TRP A 230 -7.94 8.19 18.84
C TRP A 230 -8.36 6.78 19.30
N MET A 231 -9.64 6.43 19.16
CA MET A 231 -10.14 5.11 19.53
C MET A 231 -9.62 4.05 18.56
N PHE A 232 -9.61 4.35 17.27
CA PHE A 232 -9.01 3.47 16.24
C PHE A 232 -7.52 3.24 16.52
N MET A 233 -6.77 4.29 16.85
CA MET A 233 -5.34 4.17 17.17
C MET A 233 -5.07 3.34 18.43
N LYS A 234 -5.97 3.34 19.43
CA LYS A 234 -5.90 2.41 20.57
C LYS A 234 -6.13 0.96 20.13
N ALA A 235 -7.08 0.71 19.24
CA ALA A 235 -7.31 -0.63 18.67
C ALA A 235 -6.09 -1.11 17.84
N VAL A 236 -5.47 -0.23 17.06
CA VAL A 236 -4.22 -0.51 16.35
C VAL A 236 -3.11 -0.91 17.34
N ARG A 237 -2.95 -0.17 18.45
CA ARG A 237 -1.97 -0.50 19.49
C ARG A 237 -2.19 -1.87 20.11
N VAL A 238 -3.44 -2.21 20.46
CA VAL A 238 -3.80 -3.53 21.03
C VAL A 238 -3.44 -4.66 20.07
N ASN A 239 -3.62 -4.44 18.78
CA ASN A 239 -3.39 -5.42 17.73
C ASN A 239 -2.03 -5.28 17.03
N ALA A 240 -1.15 -4.40 17.48
CA ALA A 240 0.08 -4.00 16.79
C ALA A 240 0.96 -5.20 16.38
N LYS A 241 1.19 -6.15 17.29
CA LYS A 241 1.97 -7.38 17.01
C LYS A 241 1.33 -8.22 15.89
N ARG A 242 0.00 -8.40 15.93
CA ARG A 242 -0.75 -9.17 14.92
C ARG A 242 -0.74 -8.47 13.57
N LEU A 243 -0.83 -7.14 13.57
CA LEU A 243 -0.84 -6.31 12.36
C LEU A 243 0.56 -6.10 11.75
N GLY A 244 1.62 -6.40 12.51
CA GLY A 244 2.99 -6.07 12.13
C GLY A 244 3.27 -4.56 12.16
N PHE A 245 2.55 -3.79 12.99
CA PHE A 245 2.66 -2.33 13.08
C PHE A 245 3.48 -1.93 14.30
N ASP A 246 4.74 -1.62 14.09
CA ASP A 246 5.58 -0.99 15.10
C ASP A 246 5.13 0.46 15.39
N VAL A 247 5.84 1.15 16.30
CA VAL A 247 5.48 2.52 16.68
C VAL A 247 5.73 3.52 15.55
N PHE A 248 6.70 3.26 14.67
CA PHE A 248 6.99 4.09 13.51
C PHE A 248 5.83 4.06 12.50
N VAL A 249 5.35 2.87 12.15
CA VAL A 249 4.17 2.69 11.28
C VAL A 249 2.93 3.32 11.91
N GLN A 250 2.72 3.14 13.23
CA GLN A 250 1.61 3.77 13.93
C GLN A 250 1.68 5.31 13.88
N SER A 251 2.89 5.88 13.96
CA SER A 251 3.08 7.33 13.82
C SER A 251 2.66 7.84 12.43
N GLY A 252 2.98 7.10 11.37
CA GLY A 252 2.51 7.42 10.02
C GLY A 252 1.00 7.28 9.87
N LEU A 253 0.44 6.16 10.31
CA LEU A 253 -0.98 5.80 10.15
C LEU A 253 -1.94 6.83 10.76
N ARG A 254 -1.60 7.47 11.88
CA ARG A 254 -2.44 8.51 12.50
C ARG A 254 -2.80 9.66 11.55
N HIS A 255 -1.92 9.97 10.61
CA HIS A 255 -2.15 11.02 9.61
C HIS A 255 -3.08 10.54 8.51
N TYR A 256 -2.97 9.26 8.09
CA TYR A 256 -3.83 8.66 7.08
C TYR A 256 -5.31 8.67 7.49
N LEU A 257 -5.59 8.46 8.78
CA LEU A 257 -6.96 8.54 9.29
C LEU A 257 -7.54 9.96 9.21
N ARG A 258 -6.69 10.98 9.29
CA ARG A 258 -7.12 12.38 9.11
C ARG A 258 -7.42 12.69 7.65
N GLU A 259 -6.67 12.10 6.73
CA GLU A 259 -6.90 12.24 5.28
C GLU A 259 -8.26 11.65 4.86
N SER A 260 -8.71 10.56 5.50
CA SER A 260 -10.04 10.01 5.24
C SER A 260 -11.14 11.03 5.47
N ALA A 261 -11.12 11.71 6.60
CA ALA A 261 -12.10 12.76 6.93
C ALA A 261 -12.02 14.00 6.04
N LEU A 262 -10.88 14.22 5.35
CA LEU A 262 -10.69 15.30 4.39
C LEU A 262 -11.08 14.92 2.96
N GLY A 263 -11.53 13.69 2.72
CA GLY A 263 -11.89 13.19 1.39
C GLY A 263 -10.69 13.00 0.45
N THR A 264 -9.45 12.96 0.97
CA THR A 264 -8.24 12.87 0.13
C THR A 264 -8.21 11.60 -0.71
N TRP A 265 -8.81 10.51 -0.22
CA TRP A 265 -8.88 9.25 -0.94
C TRP A 265 -9.87 9.27 -2.12
N GLU A 266 -10.74 10.26 -2.21
CA GLU A 266 -11.70 10.46 -3.29
C GLU A 266 -11.06 11.20 -4.47
N VAL A 267 -10.04 12.02 -4.19
CA VAL A 267 -9.40 12.87 -5.20
C VAL A 267 -8.88 12.00 -6.35
N GLY A 268 -9.33 12.30 -7.56
CA GLY A 268 -8.93 11.60 -8.78
C GLY A 268 -9.29 10.11 -8.87
N GLY A 269 -10.15 9.60 -8.02
CA GLY A 269 -10.61 8.21 -8.08
C GLY A 269 -12.10 8.08 -8.38
N PRO A 270 -12.55 6.87 -8.82
CA PRO A 270 -11.70 5.75 -9.26
C PRO A 270 -10.95 6.07 -10.56
N THR A 271 -9.74 5.47 -10.70
CA THR A 271 -8.90 5.61 -11.91
C THR A 271 -9.12 4.45 -12.89
N THR A 272 -8.68 4.63 -14.14
CA THR A 272 -8.66 3.57 -15.15
C THR A 272 -7.31 2.85 -15.22
N HIS A 273 -6.36 3.16 -14.33
CA HIS A 273 -4.98 2.74 -14.43
C HIS A 273 -4.78 1.22 -14.44
N VAL A 274 -5.60 0.45 -13.72
CA VAL A 274 -5.54 -1.03 -13.78
C VAL A 274 -5.87 -1.50 -15.19
N ARG A 275 -6.96 -1.00 -15.79
CA ARG A 275 -7.35 -1.35 -17.15
C ARG A 275 -6.32 -0.85 -18.17
N ASP A 276 -5.85 0.38 -18.05
CA ASP A 276 -4.99 1.03 -19.04
C ASP A 276 -3.58 0.40 -19.09
N VAL A 277 -3.08 -0.10 -17.94
CA VAL A 277 -1.75 -0.71 -17.84
C VAL A 277 -1.78 -2.23 -17.94
N ALA A 278 -2.76 -2.88 -17.30
CA ALA A 278 -2.84 -4.34 -17.24
C ALA A 278 -3.84 -4.97 -18.20
N GLY A 279 -4.69 -4.17 -18.86
CA GLY A 279 -5.68 -4.65 -19.82
C GLY A 279 -6.87 -5.39 -19.19
N VAL A 280 -7.07 -5.29 -17.88
CA VAL A 280 -8.17 -5.94 -17.15
C VAL A 280 -8.88 -4.94 -16.24
N GLU A 281 -10.16 -5.18 -15.98
CA GLU A 281 -10.90 -4.34 -15.04
C GLU A 281 -10.43 -4.59 -13.59
N PRO A 282 -10.41 -3.55 -12.73
CA PRO A 282 -10.06 -3.70 -11.32
C PRO A 282 -11.10 -4.56 -10.58
N GLU A 283 -10.62 -5.27 -9.57
CA GLU A 283 -11.49 -6.10 -8.73
C GLU A 283 -12.38 -5.24 -7.81
N ASP A 284 -13.66 -5.61 -7.69
CA ASP A 284 -14.53 -4.99 -6.70
C ASP A 284 -14.23 -5.48 -5.27
N PHE A 285 -14.63 -4.68 -4.28
CA PHE A 285 -14.31 -4.94 -2.87
C PHE A 285 -14.93 -6.24 -2.35
N LEU A 286 -16.10 -6.63 -2.84
CA LEU A 286 -16.77 -7.88 -2.44
C LEU A 286 -15.97 -9.10 -2.92
N THR A 287 -15.52 -9.09 -4.17
CA THR A 287 -14.66 -10.13 -4.75
C THR A 287 -13.37 -10.26 -3.93
N ILE A 288 -12.74 -9.13 -3.58
CA ILE A 288 -11.56 -9.12 -2.72
C ILE A 288 -11.89 -9.71 -1.34
N ALA A 289 -12.98 -9.27 -0.69
CA ALA A 289 -13.36 -9.73 0.64
C ALA A 289 -13.62 -11.24 0.70
N ARG A 290 -14.23 -11.81 -0.32
CA ARG A 290 -14.50 -13.27 -0.42
C ARG A 290 -13.24 -14.13 -0.32
N ARG A 291 -12.08 -13.63 -0.80
CA ARG A 291 -10.79 -14.35 -0.67
C ARG A 291 -10.28 -14.43 0.77
N TYR A 292 -10.70 -13.52 1.65
CA TYR A 292 -10.29 -13.47 3.04
C TYR A 292 -11.23 -14.21 3.98
N VAL A 293 -12.41 -14.59 3.50
CA VAL A 293 -13.39 -15.40 4.27
C VAL A 293 -12.92 -16.86 4.31
N GLY A 294 -13.20 -17.53 5.43
CA GLY A 294 -12.85 -18.95 5.62
C GLY A 294 -11.49 -19.18 6.29
N GLY A 295 -10.70 -18.14 6.48
CA GLY A 295 -9.47 -18.21 7.29
C GLY A 295 -9.75 -18.57 8.76
N PRO A 296 -8.74 -19.08 9.50
CA PRO A 296 -8.94 -19.51 10.90
C PRO A 296 -9.53 -18.44 11.80
N GLU A 297 -9.17 -17.17 11.59
CA GLU A 297 -9.62 -16.04 12.41
C GLU A 297 -11.04 -15.57 12.10
N THR A 298 -11.56 -15.86 10.90
CA THR A 298 -12.91 -15.50 10.48
C THR A 298 -13.94 -16.57 10.82
N ARG A 299 -13.52 -17.80 11.13
CA ARG A 299 -14.41 -18.89 11.59
C ARG A 299 -15.11 -18.49 12.87
N ARG A 300 -16.43 -18.64 12.91
CA ARG A 300 -17.24 -18.33 14.09
C ARG A 300 -17.11 -19.44 15.13
N THR A 301 -16.22 -19.21 16.11
CA THR A 301 -16.00 -20.09 17.24
C THR A 301 -16.05 -19.29 18.54
N ALA A 302 -16.40 -19.93 19.67
CA ALA A 302 -16.39 -19.28 20.97
C ALA A 302 -15.03 -18.66 21.29
N GLY A 303 -13.92 -19.32 20.96
CA GLY A 303 -12.56 -18.82 21.15
C GLY A 303 -12.26 -17.54 20.34
N ASN A 304 -12.64 -17.51 19.06
CA ASN A 304 -12.49 -16.31 18.23
C ASN A 304 -13.37 -15.16 18.72
N PHE A 305 -14.59 -15.45 19.11
CA PHE A 305 -15.51 -14.45 19.69
C PHE A 305 -14.94 -13.84 20.96
N MET A 306 -14.52 -14.67 21.92
CA MET A 306 -13.93 -14.20 23.19
C MET A 306 -12.64 -13.40 22.96
N ARG A 307 -11.81 -13.80 22.00
CA ARG A 307 -10.60 -13.05 21.61
C ARG A 307 -10.95 -11.65 21.06
N GLN A 308 -11.97 -11.54 20.19
CA GLN A 308 -12.37 -10.23 19.65
C GLN A 308 -13.02 -9.36 20.74
N LEU A 309 -13.83 -9.94 21.61
CA LEU A 309 -14.42 -9.23 22.74
C LEU A 309 -13.34 -8.72 23.70
N TRP A 310 -12.35 -9.56 24.00
CA TRP A 310 -11.20 -9.17 24.82
C TRP A 310 -10.39 -8.03 24.21
N ASN A 311 -10.06 -8.10 22.93
CA ASN A 311 -9.37 -7.03 22.21
C ASN A 311 -10.16 -5.73 22.23
N PHE A 312 -11.48 -5.81 22.07
CA PHE A 312 -12.38 -4.67 22.17
C PHE A 312 -12.34 -4.04 23.58
N THR A 313 -12.43 -4.85 24.63
CA THR A 313 -12.33 -4.40 26.02
C THR A 313 -10.97 -3.77 26.31
N LEU A 314 -9.88 -4.40 25.87
CA LEU A 314 -8.53 -3.86 26.01
C LEU A 314 -8.38 -2.49 25.34
N THR A 315 -9.05 -2.28 24.21
CA THR A 315 -9.03 -0.97 23.51
C THR A 315 -9.58 0.14 24.41
N GLY A 316 -10.56 -0.14 25.28
CA GLY A 316 -11.05 0.81 26.27
C GLY A 316 -10.00 1.18 27.33
N ILE A 317 -9.23 0.22 27.80
CA ILE A 317 -8.33 0.34 28.96
C ILE A 317 -6.93 0.84 28.57
N VAL A 318 -6.38 0.36 27.44
CA VAL A 318 -4.99 0.68 27.03
C VAL A 318 -4.83 2.18 26.79
N PRO A 319 -3.79 2.84 27.34
CA PRO A 319 -3.52 4.25 27.06
C PRO A 319 -3.07 4.43 25.61
N MET A 320 -3.25 5.61 25.03
CA MET A 320 -2.71 5.94 23.72
C MET A 320 -1.17 6.00 23.73
N HIS A 321 -0.54 5.65 22.59
CA HIS A 321 0.85 6.02 22.38
C HIS A 321 0.98 7.54 22.25
N ARG A 322 2.01 8.11 22.88
CA ARG A 322 2.39 9.51 22.68
C ARG A 322 3.25 9.61 21.43
N LEU A 323 2.63 9.46 20.26
CA LEU A 323 3.33 9.37 18.98
C LEU A 323 4.14 10.63 18.66
N ASP A 324 3.65 11.83 19.04
CA ASP A 324 4.44 13.07 18.89
C ASP A 324 5.70 13.07 19.76
N LYS A 325 5.62 12.47 20.97
CA LYS A 325 6.79 12.31 21.83
C LYS A 325 7.78 11.31 21.23
N PHE A 326 7.27 10.22 20.64
CA PHE A 326 8.09 9.24 19.93
C PHE A 326 8.87 9.90 18.79
N ASP A 327 8.21 10.63 17.89
CA ASP A 327 8.86 11.29 16.75
C ASP A 327 9.94 12.29 17.21
N ARG A 328 9.67 13.06 18.28
CA ARG A 328 10.67 13.97 18.85
C ARG A 328 11.85 13.24 19.47
N LEU A 329 11.64 12.14 20.19
CA LEU A 329 12.70 11.35 20.82
C LEU A 329 13.58 10.66 19.78
N GLN A 330 13.00 10.23 18.66
CA GLN A 330 13.73 9.67 17.52
C GLN A 330 14.38 10.74 16.64
N GLN A 331 14.18 12.02 16.98
CA GLN A 331 14.68 13.15 16.18
C GLN A 331 14.29 13.07 14.70
N HIS A 332 13.11 12.52 14.42
CA HIS A 332 12.61 12.44 13.05
C HIS A 332 12.51 13.85 12.45
N PRO A 333 13.15 14.11 11.28
CA PRO A 333 13.07 15.41 10.64
C PRO A 333 11.60 15.79 10.39
N GLN A 334 11.26 17.03 10.64
CA GLN A 334 9.93 17.58 10.35
C GLN A 334 10.03 18.73 9.37
N PRO A 335 9.11 18.86 8.40
CA PRO A 335 9.08 20.05 7.56
C PRO A 335 8.75 21.28 8.40
N ALA A 336 9.23 22.45 7.99
CA ALA A 336 8.98 23.71 8.71
C ALA A 336 7.46 24.01 8.83
N GLN A 337 6.69 23.64 7.82
CA GLN A 337 5.24 23.79 7.79
C GLN A 337 4.60 22.46 7.36
N PRO A 338 4.36 21.51 8.29
CA PRO A 338 3.75 20.23 7.95
C PRO A 338 2.32 20.42 7.42
N ARG A 339 2.03 19.82 6.27
CA ARG A 339 0.70 19.86 5.64
C ARG A 339 0.25 18.46 5.25
N LEU A 340 -1.02 18.17 5.52
CA LEU A 340 -1.67 16.99 4.97
C LEU A 340 -1.79 17.10 3.45
N ALA A 341 -1.91 15.98 2.74
CA ALA A 341 -1.95 15.96 1.28
C ALA A 341 -3.04 16.89 0.72
N ALA A 342 -4.27 16.81 1.21
CA ALA A 342 -5.36 17.70 0.79
C ALA A 342 -5.07 19.20 1.03
N GLN A 343 -4.14 19.55 1.89
CA GLN A 343 -3.78 20.91 2.26
C GLN A 343 -2.51 21.40 1.53
N SER A 344 -1.72 20.49 0.94
CA SER A 344 -0.47 20.80 0.25
C SER A 344 -0.74 21.29 -1.18
N ALA A 345 -0.22 22.47 -1.52
CA ALA A 345 -0.26 22.98 -2.88
C ALA A 345 0.64 22.15 -3.81
N ILE A 346 1.77 21.67 -3.30
CA ILE A 346 2.69 20.81 -4.04
C ILE A 346 1.99 19.50 -4.41
N TRP A 347 1.39 18.82 -3.43
CA TRP A 347 0.64 17.59 -3.68
C TRP A 347 -0.48 17.77 -4.69
N ARG A 348 -1.28 18.84 -4.55
CA ARG A 348 -2.36 19.12 -5.50
C ARG A 348 -1.86 19.40 -6.92
N HIS A 349 -0.70 20.01 -7.05
CA HIS A 349 -0.09 20.26 -8.36
C HIS A 349 0.39 18.95 -8.99
N GLU A 350 1.12 18.11 -8.25
CA GLU A 350 1.64 16.82 -8.73
C GLU A 350 0.52 15.82 -9.05
N HIS A 351 -0.58 15.86 -8.30
CA HIS A 351 -1.71 14.92 -8.45
C HIS A 351 -2.88 15.50 -9.26
N GLY A 352 -2.78 16.74 -9.73
CA GLY A 352 -3.76 17.38 -10.59
C GLY A 352 -3.68 16.91 -12.05
N SER A 353 -4.60 17.42 -12.88
CA SER A 353 -4.72 17.03 -14.29
C SER A 353 -3.48 17.29 -15.16
N ALA A 354 -2.61 18.20 -14.74
CA ALA A 354 -1.34 18.53 -15.40
C ALA A 354 -0.13 17.78 -14.80
N GLY A 355 -0.33 17.00 -13.74
CA GLY A 355 0.73 16.33 -13.00
C GLY A 355 1.11 14.96 -13.57
N ARG A 356 1.99 14.25 -12.86
CA ARG A 356 2.58 12.94 -13.25
C ARG A 356 1.57 11.83 -13.49
N TYR A 357 0.39 11.91 -12.86
CA TYR A 357 -0.66 10.88 -12.96
C TYR A 357 -1.47 10.98 -14.26
N GLY A 358 -1.12 11.91 -15.15
CA GLY A 358 -1.69 12.13 -16.47
C GLY A 358 -3.20 11.91 -16.55
N VAL A 359 -3.96 13.02 -16.63
CA VAL A 359 -5.42 13.00 -16.81
C VAL A 359 -6.17 12.29 -15.67
N LEU A 360 -6.20 12.92 -14.51
CA LEU A 360 -7.31 12.72 -13.58
C LEU A 360 -8.57 13.27 -14.29
N ARG A 361 -9.24 12.42 -15.07
CA ARG A 361 -10.59 12.75 -15.55
C ARG A 361 -11.48 12.85 -14.31
N THR A 362 -11.76 14.07 -13.89
CA THR A 362 -12.87 14.32 -12.98
C THR A 362 -14.11 13.83 -13.70
N HIS A 363 -14.69 12.72 -13.26
CA HIS A 363 -16.07 12.44 -13.62
C HIS A 363 -16.91 13.62 -13.11
N PRO A 364 -17.72 14.26 -13.95
CA PRO A 364 -18.67 15.24 -13.46
C PRO A 364 -19.50 14.57 -12.37
N ALA A 365 -19.54 15.18 -11.19
CA ALA A 365 -20.42 14.74 -10.12
C ALA A 365 -21.82 14.58 -10.71
N SER A 366 -22.42 13.39 -10.55
CA SER A 366 -23.81 13.18 -10.91
C SER A 366 -24.64 14.27 -10.21
N PRO A 367 -25.49 15.01 -10.94
CA PRO A 367 -26.30 16.03 -10.32
C PRO A 367 -27.16 15.36 -9.24
N SER A 368 -26.97 15.82 -8.00
CA SER A 368 -27.84 15.46 -6.89
C SER A 368 -29.27 15.82 -7.33
N GLN A 369 -30.10 14.79 -7.51
CA GLN A 369 -31.54 14.97 -7.65
C GLN A 369 -32.04 15.56 -6.31
N HIS A 370 -32.15 16.86 -6.25
CA HIS A 370 -33.03 17.51 -5.30
C HIS A 370 -34.45 17.17 -5.73
N VAL A 371 -35.03 16.17 -5.05
CA VAL A 371 -36.48 15.98 -5.06
C VAL A 371 -37.04 17.02 -4.09
N ALA A 372 -37.88 17.88 -4.65
CA ALA A 372 -38.68 18.85 -3.93
C ALA A 372 -39.72 18.15 -3.03
#